data_918ea424623b3a1b812f6bff9425363c
#
_entry.id   918ea424623b3a1b812f6bff9425363c
#
_cell.length_a   1.000
_cell.length_b   1.000
_cell.length_c   1.000
_cell.angle_alpha   90.00
_cell.angle_beta   90.00
_cell.angle_gamma   90.00
#
_symmetry.space_group_name_H-M   'P 1'
#
loop_
_entity.id
_entity.type
_entity.pdbx_description
1 polymer ?
#
loop_
_entity_poly.entity_id
_entity_poly.type
_entity_poly.pdbx_seq_one_letter_code
_entity_poly.pdbx_strand_id
1 'polypeptide(L)'
;ETNTFFKRGILTSDKENFVLGFKLPNGNVSPKSWQSALLSVSAANNPDCAIGKDAVKVKVEEISTMENFDDFMTVTNPAMTTGSYKTGTLIGWGTATAGNMQTFERNFYNPKKYDFMPFENVWDEDHRHEVCGYFKPYCWGLQGELDDKISMDNDGNSDVALGLAISFNERKRVKETATSFADYINYLGQFANRPAESFSSATENIFTSEELIVWEERLRTDNEFKFYADGMLFEVGNKIEFRTNSRIHEEGGKHNIDYFDYIEGVPRKNHEHPHGCIRKWFNPMKVQYRNKQGQEVYDIPEGMYSISYDPVGVDKDKNEITNKHSHNSIKVWMNPTIHNGFKTALVAAYYGRPEKLEESDRICYLLAKYYNCIGTVAVEINRGETVSNFTKWKALKYLMKDPVAIWDTSLKGAVSSSYGINMGGGDGRGSTKKLEGLRLLKEMLYSEIGKDELGRPKRFFHTIYDYQSILELKKWNIVGNYDRVSEMIMQALRWKLCDVEAAKELASRKKVKDNQNSNNIMTRDWF
;
A
#
# COMPACT_ATOMS: atom_id res chain seq x y z
N GLU A 1 30.73 -40.91 -10.85
CA GLU A 1 31.39 -42.12 -10.40
C GLU A 1 30.40 -43.23 -10.14
N THR A 2 30.64 -44.36 -10.78
CA THR A 2 29.67 -45.42 -10.97
C THR A 2 29.67 -46.35 -9.78
N ASN A 3 28.54 -46.41 -9.06
CA ASN A 3 28.30 -47.50 -8.12
C ASN A 3 28.27 -48.82 -8.93
N THR A 4 29.30 -49.66 -8.80
CA THR A 4 29.51 -50.89 -9.51
C THR A 4 28.43 -51.95 -9.27
N PHE A 5 27.64 -51.83 -8.17
CA PHE A 5 26.59 -52.77 -7.80
C PHE A 5 25.19 -52.43 -8.38
N PHE A 6 24.96 -51.17 -8.81
CA PHE A 6 23.67 -50.71 -9.33
C PHE A 6 23.84 -49.90 -10.62
N LYS A 7 24.61 -50.39 -11.54
CA LYS A 7 24.86 -49.74 -12.81
C LYS A 7 23.61 -49.83 -13.71
N ARG A 8 22.82 -48.75 -13.74
CA ARG A 8 21.72 -48.61 -14.71
C ARG A 8 22.26 -48.12 -16.05
N GLY A 9 21.78 -48.72 -17.13
CA GLY A 9 22.06 -48.22 -18.49
C GLY A 9 21.15 -47.04 -18.84
N ILE A 10 21.59 -46.17 -19.70
CA ILE A 10 20.78 -45.13 -20.33
C ILE A 10 19.86 -45.81 -21.34
N LEU A 11 18.54 -45.71 -21.15
CA LEU A 11 17.53 -46.21 -22.07
C LEU A 11 17.18 -45.14 -23.11
N THR A 12 17.00 -43.92 -22.70
CA THR A 12 16.71 -42.75 -23.52
C THR A 12 17.50 -41.57 -23.01
N SER A 13 18.07 -40.78 -23.91
CA SER A 13 18.71 -39.50 -23.60
C SER A 13 18.46 -38.56 -24.77
N ASP A 14 17.50 -37.68 -24.62
CA ASP A 14 17.20 -36.59 -25.54
C ASP A 14 17.05 -35.28 -24.79
N LYS A 15 16.62 -34.23 -25.45
CA LYS A 15 16.50 -32.90 -24.87
C LYS A 15 15.46 -32.82 -23.74
N GLU A 16 14.43 -33.64 -23.81
CA GLU A 16 13.28 -33.58 -22.91
C GLU A 16 13.22 -34.79 -21.94
N ASN A 17 13.81 -35.93 -22.35
CA ASN A 17 13.70 -37.19 -21.64
C ASN A 17 15.07 -37.80 -21.34
N PHE A 18 15.26 -38.13 -20.07
CA PHE A 18 16.40 -38.93 -19.64
C PHE A 18 15.90 -40.10 -18.82
N VAL A 19 16.04 -41.32 -19.35
CA VAL A 19 15.52 -42.54 -18.76
C VAL A 19 16.66 -43.51 -18.48
N LEU A 20 16.76 -43.93 -17.21
CA LEU A 20 17.69 -44.96 -16.75
C LEU A 20 16.95 -46.26 -16.45
N GLY A 21 17.53 -47.39 -16.79
CA GLY A 21 16.97 -48.70 -16.48
C GLY A 21 17.92 -49.81 -16.82
N PHE A 22 17.43 -51.07 -16.78
CA PHE A 22 18.21 -52.25 -17.14
C PHE A 22 17.75 -52.81 -18.47
N LYS A 23 18.69 -53.08 -19.37
CA LYS A 23 18.45 -53.81 -20.62
C LYS A 23 18.75 -55.30 -20.41
N LEU A 24 17.90 -56.12 -20.92
CA LEU A 24 18.14 -57.55 -21.03
C LEU A 24 19.21 -57.85 -22.09
N PRO A 25 19.83 -59.06 -22.10
CA PRO A 25 20.82 -59.41 -23.08
C PRO A 25 20.32 -59.31 -24.54
N ASN A 26 19.01 -59.43 -24.78
CA ASN A 26 18.36 -59.25 -26.08
C ASN A 26 18.13 -57.78 -26.46
N GLY A 27 18.61 -56.83 -25.65
CA GLY A 27 18.44 -55.39 -25.88
C GLY A 27 17.12 -54.79 -25.42
N ASN A 28 16.16 -55.61 -25.03
CA ASN A 28 14.85 -55.11 -24.50
C ASN A 28 15.00 -54.57 -23.08
N VAL A 29 14.13 -53.62 -22.73
CA VAL A 29 14.04 -53.09 -21.35
C VAL A 29 13.45 -54.16 -20.44
N SER A 30 14.06 -54.44 -19.30
CA SER A 30 13.56 -55.40 -18.35
C SER A 30 12.22 -54.91 -17.74
N PRO A 31 11.12 -55.66 -17.88
CA PRO A 31 9.82 -55.27 -17.31
C PRO A 31 9.80 -55.27 -15.77
N LYS A 32 10.80 -55.91 -15.17
CA LYS A 32 11.00 -55.96 -13.70
C LYS A 32 11.99 -54.93 -13.21
N SER A 33 12.58 -54.11 -14.09
CA SER A 33 13.57 -53.12 -13.67
C SER A 33 12.89 -51.84 -13.25
N TRP A 34 13.36 -51.29 -12.14
CA TRP A 34 13.03 -49.96 -11.75
C TRP A 34 13.57 -48.96 -12.80
N GLN A 35 12.66 -48.25 -13.44
CA GLN A 35 13.03 -47.15 -14.32
C GLN A 35 13.01 -45.86 -13.50
N SER A 36 14.01 -45.01 -13.77
CA SER A 36 14.00 -43.61 -13.29
C SER A 36 13.93 -42.73 -14.54
N ALA A 37 12.93 -41.91 -14.62
CA ALA A 37 12.77 -40.96 -15.70
C ALA A 37 12.90 -39.52 -15.17
N LEU A 38 13.61 -38.70 -15.91
CA LEU A 38 13.59 -37.25 -15.78
C LEU A 38 12.94 -36.70 -17.05
N LEU A 39 11.83 -35.98 -16.87
CA LEU A 39 11.14 -35.27 -17.94
C LEU A 39 11.35 -33.78 -17.72
N SER A 40 11.89 -33.09 -18.72
CA SER A 40 12.04 -31.64 -18.76
C SER A 40 10.97 -31.04 -19.66
N VAL A 41 10.13 -30.16 -19.13
CA VAL A 41 9.04 -29.52 -19.87
C VAL A 41 8.98 -28.04 -19.54
N SER A 42 8.53 -27.23 -20.49
CA SER A 42 8.24 -25.82 -20.26
C SER A 42 6.81 -25.69 -19.76
N ALA A 43 6.64 -25.33 -18.50
CA ALA A 43 5.34 -25.13 -17.87
C ALA A 43 4.76 -23.72 -18.09
N ALA A 44 5.57 -22.76 -18.53
CA ALA A 44 5.14 -21.37 -18.74
C ALA A 44 3.99 -21.25 -19.75
N ASN A 45 4.02 -22.06 -20.83
CA ASN A 45 3.00 -22.06 -21.88
C ASN A 45 2.09 -23.30 -21.83
N ASN A 46 2.31 -24.20 -20.88
CA ASN A 46 1.57 -25.44 -20.77
C ASN A 46 1.40 -25.83 -19.28
N PRO A 47 0.44 -25.25 -18.57
CA PRO A 47 0.19 -25.59 -17.16
C PRO A 47 -0.21 -27.07 -16.99
N ASP A 48 -0.74 -27.70 -18.05
CA ASP A 48 -1.22 -29.07 -18.04
C ASP A 48 -0.11 -30.12 -18.25
N CYS A 49 1.15 -29.71 -18.27
CA CYS A 49 2.29 -30.60 -18.54
C CYS A 49 2.44 -31.77 -17.55
N ALA A 50 1.81 -31.70 -16.38
CA ALA A 50 1.82 -32.74 -15.36
C ALA A 50 0.63 -33.74 -15.49
N ILE A 51 -0.33 -33.50 -16.39
CA ILE A 51 -1.50 -34.39 -16.56
C ILE A 51 -1.05 -35.79 -17.00
N GLY A 52 -1.59 -36.80 -16.31
CA GLY A 52 -1.31 -38.22 -16.62
C GLY A 52 0.12 -38.64 -16.25
N LYS A 53 0.82 -37.91 -15.44
CA LYS A 53 2.14 -38.26 -14.91
C LYS A 53 2.05 -38.62 -13.43
N ASP A 54 2.79 -39.65 -13.01
CA ASP A 54 3.02 -39.99 -11.62
C ASP A 54 4.43 -39.51 -11.24
N ALA A 55 4.51 -38.42 -10.53
CA ALA A 55 5.78 -37.76 -10.24
C ALA A 55 6.18 -37.95 -8.76
N VAL A 56 7.33 -38.58 -8.53
CA VAL A 56 7.94 -38.67 -7.19
C VAL A 56 8.58 -37.34 -6.79
N LYS A 57 9.08 -36.58 -7.75
CA LYS A 57 9.67 -35.28 -7.51
C LYS A 57 9.40 -34.33 -8.68
N VAL A 58 8.85 -33.18 -8.37
CA VAL A 58 8.67 -32.06 -9.30
C VAL A 58 9.61 -30.94 -8.89
N LYS A 59 10.40 -30.47 -9.84
CA LYS A 59 11.28 -29.30 -9.66
C LYS A 59 10.81 -28.21 -10.60
N VAL A 60 10.56 -27.03 -10.07
CA VAL A 60 10.11 -25.87 -10.83
C VAL A 60 11.16 -24.79 -10.71
N GLU A 61 11.80 -24.47 -11.82
CA GLU A 61 12.76 -23.38 -11.92
C GLU A 61 12.03 -22.10 -12.32
N GLU A 62 12.49 -20.97 -11.82
CA GLU A 62 11.91 -19.64 -12.08
C GLU A 62 10.39 -19.58 -11.81
N ILE A 63 9.96 -20.18 -10.70
CA ILE A 63 8.55 -20.26 -10.28
C ILE A 63 7.88 -18.88 -10.18
N SER A 64 8.66 -17.82 -9.99
CA SER A 64 8.20 -16.42 -9.91
C SER A 64 7.70 -15.87 -11.25
N THR A 65 8.16 -16.42 -12.37
CA THR A 65 7.78 -15.97 -13.71
C THR A 65 6.53 -16.67 -14.26
N MET A 66 6.02 -17.68 -13.54
CA MET A 66 4.90 -18.49 -14.00
C MET A 66 3.57 -17.75 -13.84
N GLU A 67 2.95 -17.34 -14.94
CA GLU A 67 1.68 -16.60 -14.94
C GLU A 67 0.50 -17.46 -14.44
N ASN A 68 0.50 -18.76 -14.79
CA ASN A 68 -0.59 -19.70 -14.49
C ASN A 68 -0.23 -20.64 -13.33
N PHE A 69 0.43 -20.12 -12.29
CA PHE A 69 0.90 -20.95 -11.17
C PHE A 69 -0.24 -21.67 -10.44
N ASP A 70 -1.37 -21.03 -10.24
CA ASP A 70 -2.52 -21.62 -9.55
C ASP A 70 -3.10 -22.79 -10.35
N ASP A 71 -3.18 -22.66 -11.69
CA ASP A 71 -3.63 -23.73 -12.58
C ASP A 71 -2.63 -24.88 -12.63
N PHE A 72 -1.34 -24.57 -12.76
CA PHE A 72 -0.26 -25.55 -12.69
C PHE A 72 -0.31 -26.37 -11.40
N MET A 73 -0.50 -25.73 -10.24
CA MET A 73 -0.59 -26.43 -8.95
C MET A 73 -1.84 -27.30 -8.85
N THR A 74 -2.96 -26.86 -9.43
CA THR A 74 -4.21 -27.64 -9.47
C THR A 74 -4.03 -28.98 -10.22
N VAL A 75 -3.25 -28.97 -11.28
CA VAL A 75 -2.94 -30.15 -12.09
C VAL A 75 -1.81 -30.99 -11.50
N THR A 76 -0.78 -30.34 -10.94
CA THR A 76 0.43 -31.02 -10.45
C THR A 76 0.21 -31.72 -9.11
N ASN A 77 -0.64 -31.20 -8.22
CA ASN A 77 -0.94 -31.84 -6.93
C ASN A 77 -1.49 -33.27 -7.09
N PRO A 78 -2.49 -33.54 -7.96
CA PRO A 78 -2.93 -34.90 -8.24
C PRO A 78 -1.82 -35.82 -8.77
N ALA A 79 -0.92 -35.31 -9.61
CA ALA A 79 0.21 -36.08 -10.16
C ALA A 79 1.24 -36.52 -9.10
N MET A 80 1.20 -35.90 -7.93
CA MET A 80 2.05 -36.22 -6.77
C MET A 80 1.29 -36.96 -5.66
N THR A 81 0.06 -37.41 -5.92
CA THR A 81 -0.82 -38.00 -4.91
C THR A 81 -1.29 -39.38 -5.34
N THR A 82 -1.23 -40.38 -4.45
CA THR A 82 -1.78 -41.71 -4.70
C THR A 82 -2.89 -41.99 -3.69
N GLY A 83 -4.12 -42.02 -4.16
CA GLY A 83 -5.29 -42.08 -3.27
C GLY A 83 -5.40 -40.82 -2.40
N SER A 84 -5.38 -40.97 -1.09
CA SER A 84 -5.39 -39.88 -0.12
C SER A 84 -4.00 -39.46 0.38
N TYR A 85 -2.94 -40.09 -0.14
CA TYR A 85 -1.57 -39.87 0.34
C TYR A 85 -0.75 -39.07 -0.67
N LYS A 86 -0.07 -38.04 -0.19
CA LYS A 86 0.91 -37.30 -0.98
C LYS A 86 2.20 -38.12 -1.06
N THR A 87 2.51 -38.62 -2.27
CA THR A 87 3.65 -39.50 -2.53
C THR A 87 4.81 -38.77 -3.22
N GLY A 88 4.55 -37.60 -3.79
CA GLY A 88 5.55 -36.78 -4.46
C GLY A 88 5.93 -35.55 -3.65
N THR A 89 7.08 -34.95 -4.04
CA THR A 89 7.60 -33.71 -3.47
C THR A 89 7.76 -32.66 -4.55
N LEU A 90 7.28 -31.44 -4.31
CA LEU A 90 7.51 -30.29 -5.17
C LEU A 90 8.53 -29.37 -4.54
N ILE A 91 9.53 -28.94 -5.33
CA ILE A 91 10.51 -27.93 -4.97
C ILE A 91 10.47 -26.86 -6.05
N GLY A 92 10.08 -25.63 -5.68
CA GLY A 92 10.11 -24.49 -6.56
C GLY A 92 11.12 -23.45 -6.08
N TRP A 93 11.84 -22.84 -7.01
CA TRP A 93 12.77 -21.75 -6.71
C TRP A 93 12.78 -20.75 -7.88
N GLY A 94 13.23 -19.54 -7.61
CA GLY A 94 13.36 -18.48 -8.59
C GLY A 94 13.79 -17.18 -7.95
N THR A 95 14.18 -16.25 -8.80
CA THR A 95 14.45 -14.86 -8.43
C THR A 95 13.24 -14.00 -8.71
N ALA A 96 13.12 -12.87 -7.99
CA ALA A 96 12.10 -11.89 -8.28
C ALA A 96 12.47 -11.16 -9.58
N THR A 97 11.74 -11.44 -10.65
CA THR A 97 11.89 -10.79 -11.95
C THR A 97 10.60 -10.10 -12.35
N ALA A 98 10.69 -9.13 -13.24
CA ALA A 98 9.51 -8.47 -13.81
C ALA A 98 8.60 -9.53 -14.45
N GLY A 99 7.35 -9.62 -13.99
CA GLY A 99 6.37 -10.60 -14.41
C GLY A 99 5.19 -10.62 -13.43
N ASN A 100 4.67 -11.80 -13.13
CA ASN A 100 3.53 -11.94 -12.24
C ASN A 100 3.89 -11.89 -10.74
N MET A 101 4.63 -10.84 -10.34
CA MET A 101 5.15 -10.64 -8.99
C MET A 101 4.09 -10.75 -7.91
N GLN A 102 2.88 -10.24 -8.17
CA GLN A 102 1.79 -10.23 -7.18
C GLN A 102 1.29 -11.63 -6.84
N THR A 103 1.15 -12.50 -7.85
CA THR A 103 0.74 -13.89 -7.61
C THR A 103 1.83 -14.63 -6.84
N PHE A 104 3.09 -14.38 -7.17
CA PHE A 104 4.21 -15.01 -6.49
C PHE A 104 4.36 -14.48 -5.04
N GLU A 105 4.27 -13.18 -4.81
CA GLU A 105 4.27 -12.56 -3.48
C GLU A 105 3.17 -13.15 -2.59
N ARG A 106 1.93 -13.18 -3.11
CA ARG A 106 0.79 -13.76 -2.39
C ARG A 106 1.02 -15.22 -2.00
N ASN A 107 1.59 -16.01 -2.89
CA ASN A 107 1.85 -17.43 -2.62
C ASN A 107 3.04 -17.61 -1.69
N PHE A 108 4.06 -16.77 -1.78
CA PHE A 108 5.21 -16.77 -0.88
C PHE A 108 4.81 -16.49 0.58
N TYR A 109 3.94 -15.49 0.81
CA TYR A 109 3.43 -15.17 2.15
C TYR A 109 2.22 -16.03 2.58
N ASN A 110 1.78 -16.97 1.73
CA ASN A 110 0.75 -17.95 2.09
C ASN A 110 1.13 -19.37 1.64
N PRO A 111 2.25 -19.92 2.14
CA PRO A 111 2.77 -21.22 1.69
C PRO A 111 1.79 -22.37 1.93
N LYS A 112 0.96 -22.28 2.95
CA LYS A 112 -0.04 -23.32 3.29
C LYS A 112 -1.13 -23.50 2.24
N LYS A 113 -1.34 -22.52 1.34
CA LYS A 113 -2.34 -22.62 0.26
C LYS A 113 -2.13 -23.85 -0.63
N TYR A 114 -0.87 -24.25 -0.83
CA TYR A 114 -0.49 -25.38 -1.69
C TYR A 114 0.32 -26.45 -0.95
N ASP A 115 0.15 -26.54 0.39
CA ASP A 115 0.90 -27.45 1.25
C ASP A 115 2.42 -27.30 1.14
N PHE A 116 2.90 -26.12 0.86
CA PHE A 116 4.32 -25.81 0.96
C PHE A 116 4.74 -25.74 2.44
N MET A 117 5.98 -26.12 2.69
CA MET A 117 6.58 -26.02 4.01
C MET A 117 6.63 -24.55 4.46
N PRO A 118 5.97 -24.17 5.56
CA PRO A 118 6.02 -22.81 6.08
C PRO A 118 7.30 -22.58 6.87
N PHE A 119 7.89 -21.40 6.68
CA PHE A 119 9.02 -20.90 7.47
C PHE A 119 8.55 -19.65 8.22
N GLU A 120 9.09 -19.43 9.43
CA GLU A 120 8.89 -18.16 10.13
C GLU A 120 9.60 -17.04 9.37
N ASN A 121 8.91 -15.94 9.12
CA ASN A 121 9.50 -14.76 8.50
C ASN A 121 10.36 -14.00 9.53
N VAL A 122 11.66 -14.24 9.46
CA VAL A 122 12.67 -13.56 10.30
C VAL A 122 13.36 -12.41 9.57
N TRP A 123 13.04 -12.20 8.29
CA TRP A 123 13.73 -11.26 7.41
C TRP A 123 13.03 -9.91 7.30
N ASP A 124 11.68 -9.91 7.19
CA ASP A 124 10.89 -8.70 7.07
C ASP A 124 10.34 -8.25 8.41
N GLU A 125 10.54 -6.99 8.76
CA GLU A 125 10.03 -6.45 10.02
C GLU A 125 8.50 -6.33 10.03
N ASP A 126 7.91 -5.99 8.86
CA ASP A 126 6.46 -5.81 8.69
C ASP A 126 5.67 -7.12 8.79
N HIS A 127 6.31 -8.26 8.47
CA HIS A 127 5.73 -9.60 8.49
C HIS A 127 6.40 -10.50 9.53
N ARG A 128 7.01 -9.90 10.53
CA ARG A 128 7.74 -10.64 11.56
C ARG A 128 6.80 -11.58 12.32
N HIS A 129 7.24 -12.83 12.50
CA HIS A 129 6.46 -13.93 13.10
C HIS A 129 5.29 -14.46 12.26
N GLU A 130 5.06 -13.95 11.07
CA GLU A 130 4.17 -14.60 10.09
C GLU A 130 4.90 -15.74 9.40
N VAL A 131 4.16 -16.57 8.67
CA VAL A 131 4.76 -17.66 7.89
C VAL A 131 4.92 -17.26 6.43
N CYS A 132 6.04 -17.68 5.82
CA CYS A 132 6.33 -17.44 4.41
C CYS A 132 7.03 -18.64 3.78
N GLY A 133 7.34 -18.58 2.48
CA GLY A 133 8.26 -19.48 1.81
C GLY A 133 9.69 -19.29 2.33
N TYR A 134 10.58 -20.24 2.02
CA TYR A 134 12.00 -20.09 2.36
C TYR A 134 12.62 -18.97 1.51
N PHE A 135 13.26 -18.03 2.17
CA PHE A 135 14.01 -16.97 1.52
C PHE A 135 15.52 -17.13 1.79
N LYS A 136 16.32 -16.98 0.75
CA LYS A 136 17.77 -16.95 0.87
C LYS A 136 18.26 -15.53 0.59
N PRO A 137 18.68 -14.76 1.62
CA PRO A 137 19.25 -13.43 1.43
C PRO A 137 20.46 -13.44 0.50
N TYR A 138 20.60 -12.43 -0.36
CA TYR A 138 21.76 -12.29 -1.25
C TYR A 138 23.08 -12.33 -0.49
N CYS A 139 23.14 -11.65 0.66
CA CYS A 139 24.35 -11.59 1.49
C CYS A 139 24.82 -12.95 2.03
N TRP A 140 23.96 -13.98 2.07
CA TRP A 140 24.35 -15.31 2.57
C TRP A 140 25.24 -16.10 1.63
N GLY A 141 25.20 -15.79 0.34
CA GLY A 141 26.03 -16.47 -0.66
C GLY A 141 27.02 -15.55 -1.35
N LEU A 142 27.15 -14.33 -0.85
CA LEU A 142 27.99 -13.32 -1.46
C LEU A 142 29.46 -13.60 -1.19
N GLN A 143 30.21 -13.85 -2.27
CA GLN A 143 31.67 -13.92 -2.23
C GLN A 143 32.23 -12.53 -2.50
N GLY A 144 33.01 -12.02 -1.57
CA GLY A 144 33.64 -10.72 -1.71
C GLY A 144 34.68 -10.49 -0.61
N GLU A 145 35.37 -9.38 -0.73
CA GLU A 145 36.43 -8.97 0.20
C GLU A 145 36.14 -7.52 0.66
N LEU A 146 36.32 -7.30 1.94
CA LEU A 146 36.23 -5.97 2.55
C LEU A 146 37.25 -5.89 3.69
N ASP A 147 38.10 -4.88 3.69
CA ASP A 147 39.15 -4.68 4.70
C ASP A 147 40.03 -5.94 4.92
N ASP A 148 40.51 -6.53 3.81
CA ASP A 148 41.34 -7.75 3.79
C ASP A 148 40.68 -9.01 4.40
N LYS A 149 39.33 -9.00 4.56
CA LYS A 149 38.53 -10.13 5.02
C LYS A 149 37.65 -10.67 3.92
N ILE A 150 37.59 -11.98 3.80
CA ILE A 150 36.78 -12.69 2.79
C ILE A 150 35.46 -13.11 3.42
N SER A 151 34.35 -12.80 2.75
CA SER A 151 32.98 -13.10 3.23
C SER A 151 32.60 -14.58 3.13
N MET A 152 33.33 -15.40 2.36
CA MET A 152 33.09 -16.84 2.23
C MET A 152 34.42 -17.58 2.13
N ASP A 153 34.61 -18.58 2.96
CA ASP A 153 35.82 -19.43 2.94
C ASP A 153 35.76 -20.48 1.81
N ASN A 154 36.87 -21.23 1.66
CA ASN A 154 36.98 -22.27 0.62
C ASN A 154 36.03 -23.47 0.85
N ASP A 155 35.52 -23.64 2.05
CA ASP A 155 34.57 -24.69 2.42
C ASP A 155 33.11 -24.24 2.23
N GLY A 156 32.90 -22.97 1.84
CA GLY A 156 31.58 -22.39 1.58
C GLY A 156 30.88 -21.83 2.84
N ASN A 157 31.62 -21.68 3.95
CA ASN A 157 31.05 -21.03 5.13
C ASN A 157 31.07 -19.52 4.95
N SER A 158 29.91 -18.89 5.19
CA SER A 158 29.71 -17.46 4.99
C SER A 158 29.80 -16.68 6.29
N ASP A 159 30.57 -15.60 6.28
CA ASP A 159 30.42 -14.51 7.24
C ASP A 159 29.29 -13.60 6.78
N VAL A 160 28.11 -13.82 7.36
CA VAL A 160 26.88 -13.11 6.98
C VAL A 160 26.96 -11.61 7.25
N ALA A 161 27.63 -11.22 8.33
CA ALA A 161 27.78 -9.80 8.68
C ALA A 161 28.68 -9.07 7.67
N LEU A 162 29.78 -9.70 7.29
CA LEU A 162 30.68 -9.18 6.27
C LEU A 162 30.01 -9.18 4.88
N GLY A 163 29.30 -10.26 4.52
CA GLY A 163 28.51 -10.33 3.29
C GLY A 163 27.45 -9.22 3.21
N LEU A 164 26.79 -8.90 4.32
CA LEU A 164 25.84 -7.80 4.39
C LEU A 164 26.52 -6.44 4.18
N ALA A 165 27.67 -6.21 4.81
CA ALA A 165 28.44 -4.96 4.63
C ALA A 165 28.90 -4.79 3.17
N ILE A 166 29.38 -5.86 2.54
CA ILE A 166 29.74 -5.85 1.11
C ILE A 166 28.52 -5.53 0.24
N SER A 167 27.39 -6.18 0.51
CA SER A 167 26.14 -5.92 -0.21
C SER A 167 25.71 -4.45 -0.11
N PHE A 168 25.84 -3.82 1.06
CA PHE A 168 25.54 -2.40 1.22
C PHE A 168 26.49 -1.49 0.41
N ASN A 169 27.78 -1.83 0.35
CA ASN A 169 28.73 -1.08 -0.47
C ASN A 169 28.43 -1.22 -1.97
N GLU A 170 28.06 -2.44 -2.43
CA GLU A 170 27.62 -2.65 -3.81
C GLU A 170 26.36 -1.85 -4.14
N ARG A 171 25.35 -1.86 -3.26
CA ARG A 171 24.12 -1.10 -3.40
C ARG A 171 24.38 0.40 -3.50
N LYS A 172 25.29 0.93 -2.68
CA LYS A 172 25.69 2.33 -2.73
C LYS A 172 26.31 2.66 -4.09
N ARG A 173 27.22 1.83 -4.58
CA ARG A 173 27.85 2.01 -5.90
C ARG A 173 26.82 1.95 -7.03
N VAL A 174 25.92 0.95 -7.01
CA VAL A 174 24.87 0.82 -8.04
C VAL A 174 23.94 2.02 -8.01
N LYS A 175 23.56 2.51 -6.83
CA LYS A 175 22.74 3.71 -6.68
C LYS A 175 23.39 4.95 -7.30
N GLU A 176 24.70 5.13 -7.13
CA GLU A 176 25.48 6.24 -7.68
C GLU A 176 25.65 6.15 -9.21
N THR A 177 25.61 4.94 -9.78
CA THR A 177 25.84 4.69 -11.20
C THR A 177 24.60 4.35 -12.01
N ALA A 178 23.47 4.09 -11.35
CA ALA A 178 22.21 3.74 -12.02
C ALA A 178 21.72 4.87 -12.92
N THR A 179 21.26 4.51 -14.12
CA THR A 179 20.72 5.46 -15.10
C THR A 179 19.39 6.06 -14.64
N SER A 180 18.63 5.28 -13.88
CA SER A 180 17.36 5.70 -13.29
C SER A 180 17.16 5.07 -11.91
N PHE A 181 16.26 5.67 -11.12
CA PHE A 181 15.88 5.07 -9.84
C PHE A 181 15.21 3.69 -10.02
N ALA A 182 14.49 3.49 -11.13
CA ALA A 182 13.89 2.21 -11.47
C ALA A 182 14.95 1.10 -11.64
N ASP A 183 16.07 1.40 -12.27
CA ASP A 183 17.18 0.44 -12.42
C ASP A 183 17.75 0.02 -11.06
N TYR A 184 17.86 0.97 -10.14
CA TYR A 184 18.30 0.68 -8.78
C TYR A 184 17.30 -0.21 -8.01
N ILE A 185 15.99 0.05 -8.12
CA ILE A 185 14.95 -0.80 -7.50
C ILE A 185 14.96 -2.21 -8.11
N ASN A 186 15.10 -2.32 -9.43
CA ASN A 186 15.21 -3.62 -10.10
C ASN A 186 16.46 -4.39 -9.61
N TYR A 187 17.57 -3.69 -9.42
CA TYR A 187 18.77 -4.30 -8.82
C TYR A 187 18.50 -4.81 -7.40
N LEU A 188 17.84 -4.00 -6.54
CA LEU A 188 17.47 -4.44 -5.19
C LEU A 188 16.57 -5.67 -5.20
N GLY A 189 15.63 -5.76 -6.15
CA GLY A 189 14.73 -6.91 -6.31
C GLY A 189 15.48 -8.19 -6.67
N GLN A 190 16.48 -8.10 -7.54
CA GLN A 190 17.30 -9.25 -7.96
C GLN A 190 18.31 -9.68 -6.90
N PHE A 191 18.91 -8.73 -6.17
CA PHE A 191 19.94 -8.95 -5.16
C PHE A 191 19.41 -8.61 -3.76
N ALA A 192 18.24 -9.17 -3.45
CA ALA A 192 17.49 -8.85 -2.26
C ALA A 192 18.11 -9.48 -0.99
N ASN A 193 18.20 -8.70 0.06
CA ASN A 193 18.55 -9.19 1.40
C ASN A 193 17.31 -9.49 2.26
N ARG A 194 16.12 -9.05 1.83
CA ARG A 194 14.82 -9.31 2.48
C ARG A 194 13.76 -9.63 1.42
N PRO A 195 12.77 -10.48 1.74
CA PRO A 195 11.67 -10.79 0.81
C PRO A 195 10.96 -9.56 0.26
N ALA A 196 10.66 -8.57 1.11
CA ALA A 196 10.00 -7.33 0.70
C ALA A 196 10.75 -6.55 -0.40
N GLU A 197 12.08 -6.65 -0.45
CA GLU A 197 12.89 -6.05 -1.53
C GLU A 197 12.68 -6.78 -2.86
N SER A 198 12.55 -8.12 -2.81
CA SER A 198 12.30 -8.94 -4.00
C SER A 198 10.97 -8.62 -4.67
N PHE A 199 9.97 -8.23 -3.89
CA PHE A 199 8.64 -7.92 -4.40
C PHE A 199 8.44 -6.43 -4.72
N SER A 200 9.48 -5.61 -4.58
CA SER A 200 9.43 -4.20 -4.95
C SER A 200 9.56 -4.03 -6.46
N SER A 201 8.50 -3.61 -7.12
CA SER A 201 8.51 -3.31 -8.55
C SER A 201 8.49 -1.79 -8.79
N ALA A 202 9.55 -1.27 -9.41
CA ALA A 202 9.62 0.15 -9.77
C ALA A 202 8.74 0.51 -10.98
N THR A 203 8.33 -0.47 -11.77
CA THR A 203 7.60 -0.23 -13.02
C THR A 203 6.11 -0.04 -12.83
N GLU A 204 5.53 -0.55 -11.74
CA GLU A 204 4.09 -0.48 -11.47
C GLU A 204 3.70 0.57 -10.44
N ASN A 205 4.62 0.95 -9.54
CA ASN A 205 4.33 1.91 -8.48
C ASN A 205 4.64 3.35 -8.91
N ILE A 206 3.59 4.13 -9.13
CA ILE A 206 3.70 5.53 -9.53
C ILE A 206 4.19 6.45 -8.41
N PHE A 207 4.16 6.01 -7.15
CA PHE A 207 4.52 6.80 -5.96
C PHE A 207 5.94 6.55 -5.45
N THR A 208 6.61 5.49 -5.89
CA THR A 208 7.93 5.15 -5.35
C THR A 208 8.99 6.16 -5.79
N SER A 209 9.73 6.69 -4.82
CA SER A 209 10.92 7.53 -5.01
C SER A 209 11.92 7.29 -3.89
N GLU A 210 13.17 7.67 -4.12
CA GLU A 210 14.20 7.61 -3.07
C GLU A 210 13.81 8.45 -1.85
N GLU A 211 13.30 9.67 -2.06
CA GLU A 211 12.88 10.57 -0.99
C GLU A 211 11.77 9.94 -0.13
N LEU A 212 10.81 9.24 -0.75
CA LEU A 212 9.73 8.55 -0.03
C LEU A 212 10.25 7.37 0.80
N ILE A 213 11.20 6.60 0.27
CA ILE A 213 11.82 5.48 0.98
C ILE A 213 12.61 5.97 2.20
N VAL A 214 13.38 7.05 2.04
CA VAL A 214 14.12 7.66 3.15
C VAL A 214 13.15 8.19 4.21
N TRP A 215 12.02 8.77 3.80
CA TRP A 215 11.01 9.25 4.74
C TRP A 215 10.33 8.12 5.49
N GLU A 216 9.98 7.02 4.81
CA GLU A 216 9.45 5.82 5.43
C GLU A 216 10.39 5.27 6.51
N GLU A 217 11.68 5.16 6.19
CA GLU A 217 12.67 4.66 7.15
C GLU A 217 12.80 5.57 8.37
N ARG A 218 12.79 6.90 8.18
CA ARG A 218 12.79 7.86 9.30
C ARG A 218 11.57 7.73 10.18
N LEU A 219 10.38 7.61 9.63
CA LEU A 219 9.16 7.40 10.41
C LEU A 219 9.21 6.10 11.24
N ARG A 220 9.90 5.08 10.73
CA ARG A 220 10.07 3.80 11.41
C ARG A 220 11.09 3.88 12.55
N THR A 221 12.23 4.51 12.31
CA THR A 221 13.40 4.47 13.20
C THR A 221 13.47 5.66 14.18
N ASP A 222 13.07 6.86 13.74
CA ASP A 222 13.24 8.07 14.53
C ASP A 222 12.10 8.25 15.54
N ASN A 223 12.44 8.25 16.81
CA ASN A 223 11.46 8.45 17.89
C ASN A 223 10.85 9.86 17.89
N GLU A 224 11.48 10.84 17.25
CA GLU A 224 10.94 12.20 17.14
C GLU A 224 9.59 12.26 16.42
N PHE A 225 9.28 11.28 15.54
CA PHE A 225 8.01 11.21 14.81
C PHE A 225 6.91 10.43 15.55
N LYS A 226 7.21 9.86 16.73
CA LYS A 226 6.26 9.10 17.57
C LYS A 226 5.52 9.99 18.57
N PHE A 227 5.18 11.22 18.18
CA PHE A 227 4.49 12.22 19.02
C PHE A 227 2.96 12.20 18.85
N TYR A 228 2.36 11.04 18.91
CA TYR A 228 0.92 10.86 18.73
C TYR A 228 0.24 10.37 20.01
N ALA A 229 -1.08 10.51 20.03
CA ALA A 229 -1.93 9.92 21.06
C ALA A 229 -3.04 9.08 20.41
N ASP A 230 -3.18 7.85 20.85
CA ASP A 230 -4.23 6.94 20.41
C ASP A 230 -5.43 7.04 21.37
N GLY A 231 -6.65 7.08 20.83
CA GLY A 231 -7.86 7.25 21.61
C GLY A 231 -9.11 7.41 20.75
N MET A 232 -10.19 7.89 21.40
CA MET A 232 -11.50 8.08 20.77
C MET A 232 -12.09 9.45 21.10
N LEU A 233 -13.04 9.88 20.26
CA LEU A 233 -13.80 11.12 20.45
C LEU A 233 -15.17 10.82 21.09
N PHE A 234 -15.54 11.62 22.07
CA PHE A 234 -16.81 11.53 22.79
C PHE A 234 -17.56 12.86 22.78
N GLU A 235 -18.88 12.79 22.66
CA GLU A 235 -19.73 13.95 22.89
C GLU A 235 -20.00 14.10 24.38
N VAL A 236 -19.56 15.22 24.97
CA VAL A 236 -19.80 15.56 26.37
C VAL A 236 -20.57 16.88 26.40
N GLY A 237 -21.87 16.79 26.54
CA GLY A 237 -22.77 17.94 26.37
C GLY A 237 -22.67 18.50 24.93
N ASN A 238 -22.30 19.77 24.81
CA ASN A 238 -22.14 20.43 23.50
C ASN A 238 -20.69 20.40 22.95
N LYS A 239 -19.76 19.75 23.65
CA LYS A 239 -18.34 19.70 23.29
C LYS A 239 -17.94 18.31 22.82
N ILE A 240 -16.94 18.25 21.96
CA ILE A 240 -16.26 17.01 21.59
C ILE A 240 -14.95 16.93 22.37
N GLU A 241 -14.76 15.83 23.08
CA GLU A 241 -13.57 15.54 23.87
C GLU A 241 -12.82 14.36 23.28
N PHE A 242 -11.50 14.51 23.07
CA PHE A 242 -10.62 13.39 22.76
C PHE A 242 -10.12 12.78 24.06
N ARG A 243 -10.37 11.48 24.25
CA ARG A 243 -9.87 10.70 25.40
C ARG A 243 -8.86 9.70 24.91
N THR A 244 -7.69 9.69 25.53
CA THR A 244 -6.64 8.71 25.25
C THR A 244 -7.06 7.32 25.72
N ASN A 245 -6.47 6.28 25.15
CA ASN A 245 -6.76 4.90 25.53
C ASN A 245 -6.54 4.66 27.03
N SER A 246 -5.46 5.18 27.62
CA SER A 246 -5.18 5.06 29.05
C SER A 246 -6.32 5.64 29.90
N ARG A 247 -6.80 6.85 29.59
CA ARG A 247 -7.92 7.49 30.31
C ARG A 247 -9.22 6.69 30.20
N ILE A 248 -9.50 6.11 29.03
CA ILE A 248 -10.70 5.28 28.85
C ILE A 248 -10.64 4.03 29.72
N HIS A 249 -9.47 3.40 29.81
CA HIS A 249 -9.27 2.23 30.68
C HIS A 249 -9.40 2.58 32.17
N GLU A 250 -8.82 3.71 32.61
CA GLU A 250 -8.92 4.19 33.98
C GLU A 250 -10.36 4.50 34.40
N GLU A 251 -11.18 5.06 33.50
CA GLU A 251 -12.60 5.34 33.74
C GLU A 251 -13.50 4.09 33.67
N GLY A 252 -12.93 2.89 33.50
CA GLY A 252 -13.65 1.62 33.51
C GLY A 252 -14.51 1.40 32.26
N GLY A 253 -14.07 1.91 31.11
CA GLY A 253 -14.75 1.72 29.83
C GLY A 253 -14.91 0.23 29.49
N LYS A 254 -16.16 -0.23 29.26
CA LYS A 254 -16.50 -1.59 28.85
C LYS A 254 -16.21 -1.85 27.36
N HIS A 255 -15.10 -1.36 26.85
CA HIS A 255 -14.75 -1.52 25.45
C HIS A 255 -13.72 -2.64 25.30
N ASN A 256 -13.80 -3.36 24.18
CA ASN A 256 -12.82 -4.38 23.84
C ASN A 256 -11.47 -3.69 23.57
N ILE A 257 -10.35 -4.32 23.92
CA ILE A 257 -8.99 -3.82 23.64
C ILE A 257 -8.81 -3.50 22.15
N ASP A 258 -9.36 -4.32 21.26
CA ASP A 258 -9.28 -4.11 19.80
C ASP A 258 -9.96 -2.82 19.32
N TYR A 259 -10.85 -2.26 20.11
CA TYR A 259 -11.52 -0.99 19.79
C TYR A 259 -10.60 0.22 19.96
N PHE A 260 -9.59 0.11 20.81
CA PHE A 260 -8.69 1.22 21.15
C PHE A 260 -7.31 1.11 20.53
N ASP A 261 -7.00 0.00 19.90
CA ASP A 261 -5.70 -0.18 19.26
C ASP A 261 -5.70 0.46 17.87
N TYR A 262 -4.69 1.29 17.59
CA TYR A 262 -4.47 1.78 16.24
C TYR A 262 -3.98 0.62 15.37
N ILE A 263 -4.68 0.38 14.27
CA ILE A 263 -4.39 -0.75 13.40
C ILE A 263 -3.16 -0.43 12.56
N GLU A 264 -2.08 -1.12 12.85
CA GLU A 264 -0.84 -1.12 12.08
C GLU A 264 -0.83 -2.34 11.16
N GLY A 265 -0.90 -2.09 9.84
CA GLY A 265 -0.89 -3.14 8.84
C GLY A 265 -2.24 -3.82 8.58
N VAL A 266 -2.20 -4.97 7.92
CA VAL A 266 -3.39 -5.80 7.67
C VAL A 266 -3.73 -6.54 8.96
N PRO A 267 -5.00 -6.52 9.42
CA PRO A 267 -5.39 -7.20 10.65
C PRO A 267 -5.05 -8.69 10.59
N ARG A 268 -4.58 -9.22 11.70
CA ARG A 268 -4.34 -10.66 11.84
C ARG A 268 -5.67 -11.40 11.71
N LYS A 269 -5.65 -12.61 11.18
CA LYS A 269 -6.83 -13.48 10.94
C LYS A 269 -7.74 -13.69 12.16
N ASN A 270 -7.30 -13.38 13.38
CA ASN A 270 -8.03 -13.57 14.62
C ASN A 270 -8.96 -12.39 14.97
N HIS A 271 -8.92 -11.29 14.23
CA HIS A 271 -9.77 -10.11 14.43
C HIS A 271 -10.69 -9.99 13.23
N GLU A 272 -11.88 -10.61 13.30
CA GLU A 272 -12.87 -10.58 12.21
C GLU A 272 -13.33 -9.15 11.93
N HIS A 273 -13.38 -8.28 12.94
CA HIS A 273 -13.82 -6.88 12.82
C HIS A 273 -13.03 -5.94 13.74
N PRO A 274 -11.79 -5.57 13.38
CA PRO A 274 -11.00 -4.65 14.20
C PRO A 274 -11.60 -3.24 14.14
N HIS A 275 -12.13 -2.76 15.25
CA HIS A 275 -12.76 -1.44 15.32
C HIS A 275 -11.76 -0.31 15.11
N GLY A 276 -10.50 -0.47 15.55
CA GLY A 276 -9.48 0.55 15.49
C GLY A 276 -9.74 1.73 16.41
N CYS A 277 -8.80 2.66 16.47
CA CYS A 277 -8.94 3.93 17.17
C CYS A 277 -8.42 5.09 16.34
N ILE A 278 -8.61 6.31 16.85
CA ILE A 278 -8.07 7.52 16.25
C ILE A 278 -6.64 7.72 16.75
N ARG A 279 -5.68 7.83 15.83
CA ARG A 279 -4.33 8.34 16.10
C ARG A 279 -4.29 9.82 15.81
N LYS A 280 -3.92 10.61 16.80
CA LYS A 280 -3.90 12.07 16.72
C LYS A 280 -2.49 12.60 16.97
N TRP A 281 -1.95 13.33 16.01
CA TRP A 281 -0.65 14.02 16.11
C TRP A 281 -0.81 15.45 16.65
N PHE A 282 -1.84 16.17 16.19
CA PHE A 282 -2.03 17.57 16.57
C PHE A 282 -3.45 17.85 17.05
N ASN A 283 -3.56 18.67 18.07
CA ASN A 283 -4.85 19.22 18.50
C ASN A 283 -5.35 20.28 17.50
N PRO A 284 -6.67 20.48 17.38
CA PRO A 284 -7.20 21.59 16.61
C PRO A 284 -6.69 22.92 17.15
N MET A 285 -6.15 23.74 16.24
CA MET A 285 -5.59 25.04 16.57
C MET A 285 -6.67 26.11 16.56
N LYS A 286 -6.87 26.79 17.68
CA LYS A 286 -7.74 27.95 17.81
C LYS A 286 -6.92 29.22 17.61
N VAL A 287 -7.48 30.15 16.86
CA VAL A 287 -6.87 31.47 16.61
C VAL A 287 -7.91 32.57 16.74
N GLN A 288 -7.45 33.78 16.97
CA GLN A 288 -8.31 34.96 16.91
C GLN A 288 -8.47 35.40 15.46
N TYR A 289 -9.71 35.49 15.00
CA TYR A 289 -10.02 35.93 13.63
C TYR A 289 -11.40 36.57 13.54
N ARG A 290 -11.67 37.28 12.45
CA ARG A 290 -13.03 37.76 12.14
C ARG A 290 -13.81 36.72 11.35
N ASN A 291 -14.96 36.32 11.88
CA ASN A 291 -15.86 35.38 11.23
C ASN A 291 -16.55 36.04 10.01
N LYS A 292 -17.36 35.28 9.27
CA LYS A 292 -18.11 35.76 8.10
C LYS A 292 -19.11 36.88 8.44
N GLN A 293 -19.51 37.03 9.71
CA GLN A 293 -20.38 38.07 10.22
C GLN A 293 -19.60 39.32 10.69
N GLY A 294 -18.26 39.33 10.54
CA GLY A 294 -17.40 40.45 10.94
C GLY A 294 -17.07 40.50 12.43
N GLN A 295 -17.49 39.50 13.22
CA GLN A 295 -17.23 39.45 14.69
C GLN A 295 -15.85 38.84 14.95
N GLU A 296 -15.14 39.38 15.95
CA GLU A 296 -13.92 38.78 16.44
C GLU A 296 -14.24 37.56 17.29
N VAL A 297 -13.67 36.42 16.95
CA VAL A 297 -13.87 35.13 17.65
C VAL A 297 -12.53 34.44 17.87
N TYR A 298 -12.44 33.68 18.97
CA TYR A 298 -11.30 32.78 19.24
C TYR A 298 -11.79 31.34 19.07
N ASP A 299 -11.61 30.83 17.88
CA ASP A 299 -12.06 29.48 17.51
C ASP A 299 -11.22 28.92 16.35
N ILE A 300 -11.62 27.75 15.83
CA ILE A 300 -11.02 27.09 14.67
C ILE A 300 -11.64 27.72 13.40
N PRO A 301 -10.85 28.40 12.53
CA PRO A 301 -11.37 28.97 11.29
C PRO A 301 -11.94 27.90 10.35
N GLU A 302 -13.04 28.21 9.68
CA GLU A 302 -13.55 27.37 8.61
C GLU A 302 -12.51 27.20 7.50
N GLY A 303 -12.38 25.97 6.97
CA GLY A 303 -11.42 25.65 5.91
C GLY A 303 -9.99 25.40 6.38
N MET A 304 -9.66 25.64 7.66
CA MET A 304 -8.34 25.32 8.22
C MET A 304 -8.08 23.81 8.21
N TYR A 305 -9.11 23.01 8.37
CA TYR A 305 -9.00 21.55 8.32
C TYR A 305 -9.93 20.96 7.26
N SER A 306 -9.54 19.81 6.74
CA SER A 306 -10.35 18.98 5.85
C SER A 306 -10.26 17.53 6.26
N ILE A 307 -11.23 16.74 5.83
CA ILE A 307 -11.23 15.29 6.01
C ILE A 307 -11.30 14.62 4.64
N SER A 308 -10.49 13.61 4.46
CA SER A 308 -10.62 12.62 3.40
C SER A 308 -11.11 11.31 4.01
N TYR A 309 -12.07 10.66 3.35
CA TYR A 309 -12.71 9.47 3.86
C TYR A 309 -13.03 8.49 2.73
N ASP A 310 -12.54 7.26 2.86
CA ASP A 310 -12.88 6.11 2.03
C ASP A 310 -13.66 5.10 2.89
N PRO A 311 -15.00 5.07 2.79
CA PRO A 311 -15.84 4.15 3.53
C PRO A 311 -15.90 2.79 2.83
N VAL A 312 -15.77 1.71 3.59
CA VAL A 312 -15.99 0.36 3.08
C VAL A 312 -17.46 0.15 2.74
N GLY A 313 -17.73 -0.32 1.52
CA GLY A 313 -19.07 -0.77 1.15
C GLY A 313 -19.46 -2.01 1.96
N VAL A 314 -20.72 -2.06 2.42
CA VAL A 314 -21.27 -3.27 3.08
C VAL A 314 -21.35 -4.38 2.04
N ASP A 315 -20.58 -5.45 2.22
CA ASP A 315 -20.67 -6.64 1.38
C ASP A 315 -22.04 -7.29 1.57
N LYS A 316 -22.81 -7.39 0.49
CA LYS A 316 -24.11 -8.06 0.50
C LYS A 316 -24.00 -9.57 0.67
N ASP A 317 -22.84 -10.14 0.39
CA ASP A 317 -22.61 -11.57 0.44
C ASP A 317 -21.76 -11.94 1.65
N LYS A 318 -22.45 -12.24 2.76
CA LYS A 318 -21.84 -12.75 4.00
C LYS A 318 -21.15 -14.12 3.84
N ASN A 319 -21.12 -14.70 2.64
CA ASN A 319 -20.67 -16.08 2.39
C ASN A 319 -19.32 -16.20 1.67
N GLU A 320 -18.72 -15.13 1.19
CA GLU A 320 -17.37 -15.21 0.65
C GLU A 320 -16.36 -14.67 1.65
N ILE A 321 -15.68 -15.58 2.32
CA ILE A 321 -14.43 -15.34 3.04
C ILE A 321 -13.36 -15.03 1.98
N THR A 322 -13.46 -13.90 1.34
CA THR A 322 -12.37 -13.39 0.50
C THR A 322 -11.34 -12.74 1.42
N ASN A 323 -10.07 -13.13 1.28
CA ASN A 323 -8.92 -12.59 2.02
C ASN A 323 -8.65 -11.08 1.77
N LYS A 324 -9.58 -10.36 1.16
CA LYS A 324 -9.51 -8.92 0.85
C LYS A 324 -10.50 -8.16 1.72
N HIS A 325 -10.16 -7.98 2.98
CA HIS A 325 -10.95 -7.12 3.87
C HIS A 325 -10.51 -5.67 3.68
N SER A 326 -11.31 -4.87 2.98
CA SER A 326 -11.16 -3.41 2.97
C SER A 326 -11.50 -2.83 4.33
N HIS A 327 -10.83 -1.73 4.69
CA HIS A 327 -11.03 -1.00 5.93
C HIS A 327 -11.48 0.42 5.64
N ASN A 328 -12.24 0.99 6.58
CA ASN A 328 -12.54 2.42 6.56
C ASN A 328 -11.27 3.20 6.85
N SER A 329 -10.90 4.13 5.98
CA SER A 329 -9.78 5.04 6.19
C SER A 329 -10.27 6.48 6.24
N ILE A 330 -9.95 7.19 7.32
CA ILE A 330 -10.29 8.60 7.53
C ILE A 330 -9.03 9.35 7.93
N LYS A 331 -8.73 10.44 7.25
CA LYS A 331 -7.63 11.33 7.63
C LYS A 331 -8.10 12.77 7.76
N VAL A 332 -7.56 13.45 8.75
CA VAL A 332 -7.76 14.88 8.97
C VAL A 332 -6.49 15.62 8.60
N TRP A 333 -6.63 16.60 7.74
CA TRP A 333 -5.55 17.39 7.20
C TRP A 333 -5.65 18.85 7.63
N MET A 334 -4.55 19.43 8.07
CA MET A 334 -4.41 20.86 8.22
C MET A 334 -4.10 21.47 6.86
N ASN A 335 -4.95 22.35 6.38
CA ASN A 335 -4.79 23.03 5.09
C ASN A 335 -3.96 24.30 5.25
N PRO A 336 -3.17 24.70 4.23
CA PRO A 336 -2.42 25.95 4.28
C PRO A 336 -3.38 27.14 4.23
N THR A 337 -3.38 27.95 5.30
CA THR A 337 -4.20 29.16 5.44
C THR A 337 -3.37 30.29 6.04
N ILE A 338 -3.85 31.52 5.92
CA ILE A 338 -3.19 32.67 6.56
C ILE A 338 -3.15 32.55 8.10
N HIS A 339 -4.11 31.82 8.65
CA HIS A 339 -4.27 31.65 10.11
C HIS A 339 -3.23 30.71 10.72
N ASN A 340 -2.66 29.80 9.93
CA ASN A 340 -1.62 28.87 10.38
C ASN A 340 -0.26 29.09 9.72
N GLY A 341 -0.07 30.26 9.06
CA GLY A 341 1.18 30.55 8.34
C GLY A 341 1.43 29.64 7.15
N PHE A 342 0.37 29.22 6.46
CA PHE A 342 0.40 28.33 5.28
C PHE A 342 1.02 26.95 5.54
N LYS A 343 0.94 26.47 6.78
CA LYS A 343 1.41 25.12 7.14
C LYS A 343 0.38 24.07 6.73
N THR A 344 0.86 22.90 6.34
CA THR A 344 0.05 21.72 6.05
C THR A 344 0.59 20.51 6.79
N ALA A 345 -0.28 19.64 7.28
CA ALA A 345 0.10 18.38 7.91
C ALA A 345 -1.09 17.42 8.02
N LEU A 346 -0.81 16.12 8.07
CA LEU A 346 -1.73 15.12 8.60
C LEU A 346 -1.82 15.32 10.12
N VAL A 347 -3.02 15.58 10.64
CA VAL A 347 -3.21 15.90 12.08
C VAL A 347 -3.87 14.79 12.87
N ALA A 348 -4.70 13.97 12.23
CA ALA A 348 -5.29 12.77 12.81
C ALA A 348 -5.64 11.75 11.73
N ALA A 349 -5.68 10.47 12.10
CA ALA A 349 -6.11 9.39 11.24
C ALA A 349 -6.93 8.36 12.02
N TYR A 350 -7.88 7.73 11.33
CA TYR A 350 -8.59 6.55 11.79
C TYR A 350 -8.50 5.48 10.70
N TYR A 351 -8.25 4.27 11.12
CA TYR A 351 -8.27 3.10 10.25
C TYR A 351 -8.91 1.94 11.00
N GLY A 352 -9.97 1.35 10.43
CA GLY A 352 -10.69 0.30 11.12
C GLY A 352 -11.84 -0.28 10.32
N ARG A 353 -12.39 -1.39 10.81
CA ARG A 353 -13.54 -2.06 10.21
C ARG A 353 -14.58 -2.41 11.29
N PRO A 354 -15.33 -1.46 11.81
CA PRO A 354 -16.42 -1.75 12.73
C PRO A 354 -17.52 -2.57 12.05
N GLU A 355 -18.35 -3.23 12.83
CA GLU A 355 -19.43 -4.09 12.30
C GLU A 355 -20.43 -3.32 11.42
N LYS A 356 -20.66 -2.04 11.74
CA LYS A 356 -21.58 -1.17 11.03
C LYS A 356 -20.87 0.04 10.44
N LEU A 357 -21.13 0.35 9.18
CA LEU A 357 -20.62 1.55 8.53
C LEU A 357 -21.03 2.83 9.29
N GLU A 358 -22.21 2.85 9.91
CA GLU A 358 -22.69 3.98 10.71
C GLU A 358 -21.71 4.36 11.84
N GLU A 359 -20.96 3.40 12.40
CA GLU A 359 -19.95 3.66 13.43
C GLU A 359 -18.75 4.42 12.87
N SER A 360 -18.25 4.04 11.70
CA SER A 360 -17.17 4.77 11.00
C SER A 360 -17.63 6.16 10.58
N ASP A 361 -18.85 6.27 10.04
CA ASP A 361 -19.46 7.55 9.69
C ASP A 361 -19.60 8.46 10.92
N ARG A 362 -19.93 7.87 12.08
CA ARG A 362 -20.00 8.60 13.34
C ARG A 362 -18.64 9.12 13.77
N ILE A 363 -17.58 8.32 13.62
CA ILE A 363 -16.20 8.75 13.91
C ILE A 363 -15.83 9.91 12.98
N CYS A 364 -16.14 9.81 11.68
CA CYS A 364 -15.91 10.89 10.72
C CYS A 364 -16.65 12.18 11.11
N TYR A 365 -17.92 12.08 11.50
CA TYR A 365 -18.72 13.21 11.97
C TYR A 365 -18.13 13.86 13.23
N LEU A 366 -17.69 13.07 14.20
CA LEU A 366 -17.07 13.59 15.42
C LEU A 366 -15.74 14.29 15.13
N LEU A 367 -14.92 13.74 14.24
CA LEU A 367 -13.71 14.38 13.73
C LEU A 367 -14.03 15.70 13.03
N ALA A 368 -15.07 15.71 12.17
CA ALA A 368 -15.50 16.93 11.48
C ALA A 368 -15.96 18.03 12.44
N LYS A 369 -16.64 17.67 13.53
CA LYS A 369 -16.99 18.62 14.61
C LYS A 369 -15.76 19.09 15.39
N TYR A 370 -14.88 18.16 15.75
CA TYR A 370 -13.71 18.44 16.58
C TYR A 370 -12.73 19.40 15.90
N TYR A 371 -12.53 19.24 14.58
CA TYR A 371 -11.64 20.08 13.77
C TYR A 371 -12.34 21.17 12.97
N ASN A 372 -13.66 21.37 13.14
CA ASN A 372 -14.48 22.35 12.42
C ASN A 372 -14.38 22.25 10.86
N CYS A 373 -14.52 21.03 10.33
CA CYS A 373 -14.38 20.74 8.90
C CYS A 373 -15.68 21.05 8.10
N ILE A 374 -16.21 22.27 8.20
CA ILE A 374 -17.45 22.65 7.50
C ILE A 374 -17.22 22.72 5.98
N GLY A 375 -17.97 21.91 5.21
CA GLY A 375 -17.90 21.85 3.75
C GLY A 375 -16.62 21.25 3.20
N THR A 376 -15.79 20.58 4.05
CA THR A 376 -14.47 20.12 3.69
C THR A 376 -14.25 18.62 3.92
N VAL A 377 -15.31 17.85 4.20
CA VAL A 377 -15.26 16.39 4.29
C VAL A 377 -15.43 15.81 2.89
N ALA A 378 -14.31 15.42 2.26
CA ALA A 378 -14.31 14.74 0.97
C ALA A 378 -14.45 13.23 1.21
N VAL A 379 -15.61 12.69 0.86
CA VAL A 379 -15.95 11.28 1.07
C VAL A 379 -16.21 10.60 -0.26
N GLU A 380 -15.65 9.39 -0.43
CA GLU A 380 -15.99 8.50 -1.54
C GLU A 380 -17.41 7.94 -1.33
N ILE A 381 -18.28 8.11 -2.32
CA ILE A 381 -19.65 7.58 -2.28
C ILE A 381 -19.82 6.52 -3.35
N ASN A 382 -19.67 5.25 -2.97
CA ASN A 382 -19.97 4.15 -3.87
C ASN A 382 -21.46 3.75 -3.83
N ARG A 383 -22.15 3.92 -2.68
CA ARG A 383 -23.53 3.49 -2.46
C ARG A 383 -24.42 4.50 -1.72
N GLY A 384 -23.92 5.67 -1.37
CA GLY A 384 -24.69 6.77 -0.76
C GLY A 384 -25.07 6.60 0.71
N GLU A 385 -24.64 5.54 1.39
CA GLU A 385 -25.00 5.27 2.80
C GLU A 385 -24.45 6.34 3.74
N THR A 386 -23.20 6.77 3.58
CA THR A 386 -22.58 7.82 4.38
C THR A 386 -23.36 9.15 4.29
N VAL A 387 -23.77 9.55 3.08
CA VAL A 387 -24.59 10.77 2.90
C VAL A 387 -25.93 10.64 3.62
N SER A 388 -26.55 9.44 3.60
CA SER A 388 -27.79 9.16 4.32
C SER A 388 -27.60 9.30 5.85
N ASN A 389 -26.51 8.78 6.41
CA ASN A 389 -26.19 8.89 7.83
C ASN A 389 -25.97 10.34 8.25
N PHE A 390 -25.20 11.11 7.46
CA PHE A 390 -25.02 12.55 7.70
C PHE A 390 -26.31 13.35 7.58
N THR A 391 -27.23 12.92 6.70
CA THR A 391 -28.58 13.52 6.59
C THR A 391 -29.40 13.28 7.86
N LYS A 392 -29.45 12.04 8.38
CA LYS A 392 -30.12 11.68 9.64
C LYS A 392 -29.63 12.53 10.81
N TRP A 393 -28.32 12.81 10.88
CA TRP A 393 -27.71 13.61 11.95
C TRP A 393 -27.77 15.11 11.72
N LYS A 394 -28.40 15.58 10.62
CA LYS A 394 -28.42 17.00 10.21
C LYS A 394 -27.01 17.58 10.03
N ALA A 395 -26.09 16.76 9.54
CA ALA A 395 -24.65 17.02 9.47
C ALA A 395 -24.15 17.26 8.04
N LEU A 396 -25.02 17.36 7.04
CA LEU A 396 -24.68 17.58 5.62
C LEU A 396 -23.76 18.79 5.40
N LYS A 397 -23.82 19.79 6.30
CA LYS A 397 -22.96 20.99 6.23
C LYS A 397 -21.45 20.69 6.28
N TYR A 398 -21.05 19.51 6.77
CA TYR A 398 -19.64 19.11 6.81
C TYR A 398 -19.19 18.50 5.49
N LEU A 399 -20.07 17.85 4.75
CA LEU A 399 -19.73 17.16 3.52
C LEU A 399 -19.37 18.12 2.39
N MET A 400 -18.33 17.79 1.65
CA MET A 400 -17.96 18.45 0.42
C MET A 400 -18.91 18.02 -0.71
N LYS A 401 -19.24 18.94 -1.60
CA LYS A 401 -19.95 18.63 -2.84
C LYS A 401 -19.01 18.05 -3.88
N ASP A 402 -19.54 17.24 -4.82
CA ASP A 402 -18.75 16.65 -5.89
C ASP A 402 -18.03 17.76 -6.69
N PRO A 403 -16.70 17.72 -6.82
CA PRO A 403 -15.90 18.70 -7.53
C PRO A 403 -15.99 18.51 -9.06
N VAL A 404 -17.18 18.58 -9.64
CA VAL A 404 -17.44 18.33 -11.07
C VAL A 404 -16.50 19.14 -11.97
N ALA A 405 -16.14 20.36 -11.57
CA ALA A 405 -15.22 21.22 -12.32
C ALA A 405 -13.79 20.67 -12.49
N ILE A 406 -13.40 19.68 -11.69
CA ILE A 406 -12.11 18.97 -11.83
C ILE A 406 -12.20 17.94 -12.96
N TRP A 407 -13.35 17.26 -13.07
CA TRP A 407 -13.55 16.17 -14.02
C TRP A 407 -13.95 16.65 -15.41
N ASP A 408 -14.71 17.73 -15.47
CA ASP A 408 -15.25 18.28 -16.70
C ASP A 408 -14.98 19.79 -16.78
N THR A 409 -13.94 20.15 -17.53
CA THR A 409 -13.53 21.54 -17.74
C THR A 409 -14.56 22.36 -18.54
N SER A 410 -15.49 21.70 -19.24
CA SER A 410 -16.59 22.37 -19.97
C SER A 410 -17.64 22.94 -19.01
N LEU A 411 -17.75 22.36 -17.81
CA LEU A 411 -18.68 22.78 -16.75
C LEU A 411 -18.09 23.88 -15.84
N LYS A 412 -17.28 24.78 -16.40
CA LYS A 412 -16.68 25.91 -15.66
C LYS A 412 -17.76 26.71 -14.93
N GLY A 413 -17.75 26.58 -13.59
CA GLY A 413 -18.69 27.31 -12.72
C GLY A 413 -19.93 26.54 -12.29
N ALA A 414 -20.16 25.32 -12.77
CA ALA A 414 -21.24 24.48 -12.26
C ALA A 414 -20.94 24.02 -10.83
N VAL A 415 -21.87 24.25 -9.91
CA VAL A 415 -21.82 23.73 -8.54
C VAL A 415 -22.66 22.45 -8.54
N SER A 416 -22.06 21.34 -8.17
CA SER A 416 -22.77 20.08 -7.98
C SER A 416 -23.85 20.22 -6.89
N SER A 417 -25.00 19.61 -7.12
CA SER A 417 -26.02 19.44 -6.08
C SER A 417 -25.73 18.25 -5.16
N SER A 418 -24.88 17.32 -5.62
CA SER A 418 -24.58 16.07 -4.93
C SER A 418 -23.45 16.23 -3.91
N TYR A 419 -23.59 15.58 -2.76
CA TYR A 419 -22.55 15.48 -1.75
C TYR A 419 -21.70 14.23 -1.98
N GLY A 420 -20.40 14.33 -1.67
CA GLY A 420 -19.43 13.26 -1.82
C GLY A 420 -19.01 13.02 -3.27
N ILE A 421 -18.02 12.16 -3.45
CA ILE A 421 -17.34 11.93 -4.73
C ILE A 421 -17.59 10.49 -5.18
N ASN A 422 -18.25 10.31 -6.32
CA ASN A 422 -18.45 8.98 -6.89
C ASN A 422 -17.25 8.61 -7.77
N MET A 423 -16.43 7.67 -7.29
CA MET A 423 -15.28 7.10 -7.99
C MET A 423 -15.62 5.81 -8.73
N GLY A 424 -16.73 5.14 -8.38
CA GLY A 424 -17.22 3.91 -9.00
C GLY A 424 -17.89 4.17 -10.35
N GLY A 425 -17.55 3.38 -11.37
CA GLY A 425 -18.08 3.53 -12.71
C GLY A 425 -19.16 2.53 -13.02
N GLY A 426 -20.45 2.89 -12.84
CA GLY A 426 -21.54 2.23 -13.56
C GLY A 426 -21.59 2.64 -15.04
N ASP A 427 -20.92 3.72 -15.42
CA ASP A 427 -20.92 4.35 -16.75
C ASP A 427 -19.56 4.30 -17.47
N GLY A 428 -18.61 3.48 -16.99
CA GLY A 428 -17.24 3.39 -17.52
C GLY A 428 -16.32 4.57 -17.17
N ARG A 429 -16.83 5.62 -16.51
CA ARG A 429 -16.04 6.81 -16.15
C ARG A 429 -15.28 6.67 -14.84
N GLY A 430 -15.61 5.67 -14.02
CA GLY A 430 -14.96 5.46 -12.72
C GLY A 430 -13.47 5.15 -12.82
N SER A 431 -13.05 4.35 -13.81
CA SER A 431 -11.63 4.07 -14.04
C SER A 431 -10.84 5.33 -14.42
N THR A 432 -11.42 6.22 -15.23
CA THR A 432 -10.80 7.49 -15.65
C THR A 432 -10.67 8.44 -14.46
N LYS A 433 -11.70 8.55 -13.61
CA LYS A 433 -11.66 9.38 -12.40
C LYS A 433 -10.61 8.85 -11.41
N LYS A 434 -10.52 7.54 -11.23
CA LYS A 434 -9.51 6.93 -10.34
C LYS A 434 -8.09 7.20 -10.84
N LEU A 435 -7.84 7.06 -12.13
CA LEU A 435 -6.53 7.35 -12.72
C LEU A 435 -6.15 8.83 -12.58
N GLU A 436 -7.09 9.74 -12.84
CA GLU A 436 -6.87 11.17 -12.63
C GLU A 436 -6.66 11.51 -11.16
N GLY A 437 -7.41 10.88 -10.26
CA GLY A 437 -7.21 11.01 -8.82
C GLY A 437 -5.83 10.55 -8.35
N LEU A 438 -5.33 9.45 -8.88
CA LEU A 438 -3.97 8.96 -8.62
C LEU A 438 -2.90 9.92 -9.15
N ARG A 439 -3.11 10.49 -10.34
CA ARG A 439 -2.22 11.52 -10.91
C ARG A 439 -2.16 12.75 -10.01
N LEU A 440 -3.32 13.25 -9.56
CA LEU A 440 -3.42 14.39 -8.66
C LEU A 440 -2.81 14.08 -7.28
N LEU A 441 -2.98 12.86 -6.78
CA LEU A 441 -2.34 12.43 -5.54
C LEU A 441 -0.82 12.46 -5.66
N LYS A 442 -0.26 11.95 -6.75
CA LYS A 442 1.18 12.06 -7.01
C LYS A 442 1.64 13.51 -7.08
N GLU A 443 0.92 14.36 -7.81
CA GLU A 443 1.21 15.80 -7.91
C GLU A 443 1.22 16.47 -6.52
N MET A 444 0.21 16.19 -5.69
CA MET A 444 0.13 16.70 -4.32
C MET A 444 1.30 16.21 -3.46
N LEU A 445 1.55 14.90 -3.43
CA LEU A 445 2.58 14.30 -2.57
C LEU A 445 3.98 14.86 -2.84
N TYR A 446 4.30 15.11 -4.12
CA TYR A 446 5.61 15.60 -4.55
C TYR A 446 5.69 17.12 -4.69
N SER A 447 4.60 17.85 -4.41
CA SER A 447 4.62 19.32 -4.39
C SER A 447 5.58 19.82 -3.31
N GLU A 448 6.35 20.87 -3.64
CA GLU A 448 7.25 21.53 -2.69
C GLU A 448 6.43 22.45 -1.77
N ILE A 449 6.55 22.24 -0.46
CA ILE A 449 5.86 23.02 0.58
C ILE A 449 6.81 23.90 1.40
N GLY A 450 8.08 23.96 1.03
CA GLY A 450 9.12 24.71 1.71
C GLY A 450 10.48 24.02 1.64
N LYS A 451 11.38 24.42 2.53
CA LYS A 451 12.71 23.82 2.68
C LYS A 451 12.92 23.33 4.11
N ASP A 452 13.74 22.31 4.27
CA ASP A 452 14.20 21.84 5.57
C ASP A 452 15.35 22.73 6.10
N GLU A 453 15.84 22.43 7.30
CA GLU A 453 16.93 23.16 7.96
C GLU A 453 18.25 23.13 7.18
N LEU A 454 18.42 22.15 6.29
CA LEU A 454 19.58 21.99 5.42
C LEU A 454 19.36 22.63 4.02
N GLY A 455 18.23 23.32 3.81
CA GLY A 455 17.87 23.95 2.54
C GLY A 455 17.37 22.99 1.45
N ARG A 456 17.13 21.72 1.77
CA ARG A 456 16.60 20.73 0.83
C ARG A 456 15.09 20.90 0.65
N PRO A 457 14.51 20.60 -0.52
CA PRO A 457 13.06 20.69 -0.74
C PRO A 457 12.29 19.83 0.25
N LYS A 458 11.32 20.43 0.94
CA LYS A 458 10.37 19.71 1.75
C LYS A 458 9.13 19.42 0.91
N ARG A 459 8.84 18.15 0.66
CA ARG A 459 7.68 17.69 -0.10
C ARG A 459 6.45 17.55 0.79
N PHE A 460 5.26 17.56 0.18
CA PHE A 460 4.01 17.37 0.93
C PHE A 460 4.01 16.05 1.73
N PHE A 461 4.50 14.95 1.17
CA PHE A 461 4.53 13.66 1.87
C PHE A 461 5.35 13.69 3.18
N HIS A 462 6.29 14.62 3.36
CA HIS A 462 7.00 14.82 4.64
C HIS A 462 6.09 15.34 5.77
N THR A 463 4.84 15.68 5.47
CA THR A 463 3.83 16.07 6.47
C THR A 463 2.92 14.91 6.88
N ILE A 464 3.12 13.74 6.30
CA ILE A 464 2.38 12.52 6.61
C ILE A 464 3.20 11.74 7.64
N TYR A 465 2.78 11.82 8.89
CA TYR A 465 3.43 11.15 10.03
C TYR A 465 2.90 9.73 10.26
N ASP A 466 1.88 9.30 9.52
CA ASP A 466 1.37 7.94 9.56
C ASP A 466 2.27 7.01 8.73
N TYR A 467 3.08 6.22 9.43
CA TYR A 467 3.99 5.25 8.84
C TYR A 467 3.27 4.30 7.86
N GLN A 468 2.09 3.80 8.24
CA GLN A 468 1.36 2.84 7.43
C GLN A 468 0.85 3.44 6.11
N SER A 469 0.50 4.72 6.10
CA SER A 469 0.13 5.42 4.87
C SER A 469 1.32 5.55 3.90
N ILE A 470 2.51 5.84 4.41
CA ILE A 470 3.73 5.90 3.60
C ILE A 470 4.13 4.51 3.11
N LEU A 471 3.97 3.48 3.95
CA LEU A 471 4.23 2.10 3.57
C LEU A 471 3.29 1.61 2.46
N GLU A 472 1.98 1.94 2.53
CA GLU A 472 1.04 1.62 1.46
C GLU A 472 1.37 2.36 0.15
N LEU A 473 1.78 3.64 0.21
CA LEU A 473 2.26 4.36 -0.98
C LEU A 473 3.48 3.67 -1.60
N LYS A 474 4.42 3.21 -0.78
CA LYS A 474 5.61 2.49 -1.24
C LYS A 474 5.28 1.13 -1.86
N LYS A 475 4.26 0.44 -1.35
CA LYS A 475 3.81 -0.88 -1.83
C LYS A 475 2.72 -0.81 -2.90
N TRP A 476 2.21 0.38 -3.20
CA TRP A 476 1.06 0.55 -4.09
C TRP A 476 1.28 -0.06 -5.48
N ASN A 477 0.25 -0.71 -5.97
CA ASN A 477 0.15 -1.18 -7.35
C ASN A 477 -1.33 -1.13 -7.80
N ILE A 478 -1.58 -1.19 -9.10
CA ILE A 478 -2.91 -0.97 -9.68
C ILE A 478 -3.95 -2.05 -9.31
N VAL A 479 -3.50 -3.24 -8.91
CA VAL A 479 -4.37 -4.41 -8.65
C VAL A 479 -4.60 -4.61 -7.14
N GLY A 480 -3.69 -4.10 -6.30
CA GLY A 480 -3.78 -4.23 -4.85
C GLY A 480 -4.91 -3.41 -4.24
N ASN A 481 -5.29 -3.79 -3.01
CA ASN A 481 -6.22 -3.02 -2.19
C ASN A 481 -5.43 -2.17 -1.19
N TYR A 482 -5.48 -0.84 -1.35
CA TYR A 482 -4.74 0.13 -0.56
C TYR A 482 -5.69 1.23 -0.08
N ASP A 483 -6.41 0.96 1.00
CA ASP A 483 -7.48 1.81 1.50
C ASP A 483 -6.96 3.19 1.93
N ARG A 484 -5.76 3.26 2.53
CA ARG A 484 -5.13 4.52 2.93
C ARG A 484 -4.70 5.37 1.73
N VAL A 485 -4.32 4.73 0.61
CA VAL A 485 -4.00 5.44 -0.64
C VAL A 485 -5.26 5.91 -1.33
N SER A 486 -6.30 5.07 -1.38
CA SER A 486 -7.62 5.41 -1.96
C SER A 486 -8.23 6.61 -1.24
N GLU A 487 -8.17 6.63 0.08
CA GLU A 487 -8.63 7.76 0.89
C GLU A 487 -7.83 9.04 0.58
N MET A 488 -6.49 8.96 0.43
CA MET A 488 -5.67 10.15 0.11
C MET A 488 -5.99 10.75 -1.27
N ILE A 489 -6.58 9.99 -2.19
CA ILE A 489 -7.10 10.53 -3.44
C ILE A 489 -8.16 11.60 -3.16
N MET A 490 -9.03 11.39 -2.17
CA MET A 490 -10.06 12.39 -1.78
C MET A 490 -9.41 13.69 -1.33
N GLN A 491 -8.30 13.63 -0.59
CA GLN A 491 -7.55 14.84 -0.21
C GLN A 491 -6.89 15.51 -1.42
N ALA A 492 -6.35 14.75 -2.35
CA ALA A 492 -5.73 15.31 -3.56
C ALA A 492 -6.75 16.07 -4.41
N LEU A 493 -7.98 15.56 -4.52
CA LEU A 493 -9.08 16.24 -5.20
C LEU A 493 -9.47 17.54 -4.49
N ARG A 494 -9.54 17.50 -3.16
CA ARG A 494 -9.80 18.70 -2.36
C ARG A 494 -8.69 19.74 -2.50
N TRP A 495 -7.44 19.30 -2.47
CA TRP A 495 -6.26 20.16 -2.64
C TRP A 495 -6.30 20.86 -4.00
N LYS A 496 -6.58 20.12 -5.09
CA LYS A 496 -6.70 20.69 -6.43
C LYS A 496 -7.84 21.69 -6.56
N LEU A 497 -8.97 21.42 -5.91
CA LEU A 497 -10.09 22.36 -5.89
C LEU A 497 -9.71 23.68 -5.22
N CYS A 498 -8.93 23.67 -4.15
CA CYS A 498 -8.41 24.86 -3.49
C CYS A 498 -7.52 25.70 -4.44
N ASP A 499 -6.65 25.06 -5.22
CA ASP A 499 -5.83 25.75 -6.21
C ASP A 499 -6.68 26.45 -7.27
N VAL A 500 -7.71 25.76 -7.76
CA VAL A 500 -8.64 26.33 -8.76
C VAL A 500 -9.42 27.51 -8.19
N GLU A 501 -9.87 27.43 -6.96
CA GLU A 501 -10.60 28.50 -6.26
C GLU A 501 -9.68 29.71 -6.02
N ALA A 502 -8.45 29.49 -5.53
CA ALA A 502 -7.44 30.54 -5.32
C ALA A 502 -7.07 31.24 -6.64
N ALA A 503 -6.89 30.48 -7.72
CA ALA A 503 -6.60 31.04 -9.04
C ALA A 503 -7.76 31.91 -9.57
N LYS A 504 -9.03 31.48 -9.36
CA LYS A 504 -10.22 32.27 -9.72
C LYS A 504 -10.29 33.57 -8.92
N GLU A 505 -10.00 33.52 -7.61
CA GLU A 505 -10.01 34.71 -6.75
C GLU A 505 -8.93 35.71 -7.15
N LEU A 506 -7.72 35.25 -7.43
CA LEU A 506 -6.63 36.11 -7.93
C LEU A 506 -6.97 36.76 -9.27
N ALA A 507 -7.56 35.99 -10.20
CA ALA A 507 -8.01 36.52 -11.49
C ALA A 507 -9.11 37.57 -11.33
N SER A 508 -10.04 37.38 -10.41
CA SER A 508 -11.11 38.35 -10.14
C SER A 508 -10.56 39.65 -9.53
N ARG A 509 -9.61 39.54 -8.57
CA ARG A 509 -8.94 40.70 -7.95
C ARG A 509 -8.13 41.50 -8.99
N LYS A 510 -7.49 40.81 -9.94
CA LYS A 510 -6.76 41.45 -11.02
C LYS A 510 -7.69 42.24 -11.95
N LYS A 511 -8.85 41.66 -12.34
CA LYS A 511 -9.88 42.34 -13.13
C LYS A 511 -10.45 43.58 -12.43
N VAL A 512 -10.67 43.52 -11.11
CA VAL A 512 -11.14 44.67 -10.33
C VAL A 512 -10.10 45.79 -10.30
N LYS A 513 -8.79 45.46 -10.15
CA LYS A 513 -7.71 46.46 -10.22
C LYS A 513 -7.57 47.05 -11.61
N ASP A 514 -7.67 46.24 -12.67
CA ASP A 514 -7.59 46.70 -14.05
C ASP A 514 -8.77 47.61 -14.40
N ASN A 515 -9.99 47.31 -13.95
CA ASN A 515 -11.15 48.16 -14.11
C ASN A 515 -11.06 49.47 -13.30
N GLN A 516 -10.48 49.42 -12.08
CA GLN A 516 -10.22 50.65 -11.30
C GLN A 516 -9.16 51.54 -11.97
N ASN A 517 -8.11 50.93 -12.53
CA ASN A 517 -7.08 51.67 -13.27
C ASN A 517 -7.62 52.26 -14.59
N SER A 518 -8.47 51.53 -15.34
CA SER A 518 -9.11 52.03 -16.55
C SER A 518 -10.08 53.18 -16.24
N ASN A 519 -10.85 53.09 -15.15
CA ASN A 519 -11.71 54.20 -14.73
C ASN A 519 -10.91 55.42 -14.25
N ASN A 520 -9.74 55.21 -13.62
CA ASN A 520 -8.84 56.29 -13.27
C ASN A 520 -8.13 56.93 -14.48
N ILE A 521 -7.94 56.22 -15.57
CA ILE A 521 -7.39 56.77 -16.83
C ILE A 521 -8.47 57.59 -17.57
N MET A 522 -9.73 57.15 -17.58
CA MET A 522 -10.82 57.90 -18.16
C MET A 522 -11.15 59.22 -17.43
N THR A 523 -10.81 59.34 -16.15
CA THR A 523 -11.01 60.57 -15.35
C THR A 523 -9.84 61.55 -15.45
N ARG A 524 -8.69 61.17 -16.07
CA ARG A 524 -7.54 62.07 -16.22
C ARG A 524 -7.47 62.85 -17.52
N ASP A 525 -8.29 62.51 -18.52
CA ASP A 525 -8.30 63.20 -19.82
C ASP A 525 -9.40 64.25 -19.93
N TRP A 526 -10.01 64.69 -18.82
CA TRP A 526 -11.04 65.73 -18.81
C TRP A 526 -10.78 66.84 -17.76
N PHE A 527 -9.50 67.19 -17.55
CA PHE A 527 -9.15 68.48 -16.93
C PHE A 527 -7.86 69.04 -17.51
#